data_d6ce1494c701d96c7be2293a499f5d3b
#
_entry.id   d6ce1494c701d96c7be2293a499f5d3b
#
_cell.length_a   1.000
_cell.length_b   1.000
_cell.length_c   1.000
_cell.angle_alpha   90.00
_cell.angle_beta   90.00
_cell.angle_gamma   90.00
#
_symmetry.space_group_name_H-M   'P 1'
#
loop_
_entity.id
_entity.type
_entity.pdbx_description
1 polymer ?
#
loop_
_entity_poly.entity_id
_entity_poly.type
_entity_poly.pdbx_seq_one_letter_code
_entity_poly.pdbx_strand_id
1 'polypeptide(L)'
;MPKIAILLLAAGQGARLGGYPKGLLMKDGVPLLSRFWLEASQLQPCEAITVLGFYADRLRPLALQYSKTITNDQPERGQSSSVRIGLAALQSNYEYLLIGLVDQPQITLRELQALMTHAEHVRGQVRAIVPCYQGQRGNPVVLTRIAVEAVLATPNQGCREWLDQNPDHVLFIDMPHESYIRDVDTMTDLEYENLSMSHS
;
A
#
# COMPACT_ATOMS: atom_id res chain seq x y z
N MET A 1 -15.59 -8.84 13.18
CA MET A 1 -14.66 -7.97 12.42
C MET A 1 -14.81 -8.27 10.94
N PRO A 2 -14.76 -7.27 10.06
CA PRO A 2 -14.81 -7.50 8.62
C PRO A 2 -13.59 -8.31 8.17
N LYS A 3 -13.74 -9.08 7.11
CA LYS A 3 -12.63 -9.81 6.49
C LYS A 3 -11.81 -8.83 5.65
N ILE A 4 -10.54 -8.66 6.01
CA ILE A 4 -9.63 -7.70 5.37
C ILE A 4 -8.56 -8.48 4.59
N ALA A 5 -8.36 -8.12 3.32
CA ALA A 5 -7.15 -8.47 2.59
C ALA A 5 -6.19 -7.27 2.59
N ILE A 6 -4.89 -7.52 2.53
CA ILE A 6 -3.87 -6.46 2.49
C ILE A 6 -2.93 -6.70 1.31
N LEU A 7 -2.74 -5.66 0.51
CA LEU A 7 -1.82 -5.60 -0.62
C LEU A 7 -0.75 -4.54 -0.35
N LEU A 8 0.52 -4.96 -0.25
CA LEU A 8 1.66 -4.06 -0.13
C LEU A 8 2.35 -3.92 -1.49
N LEU A 9 2.52 -2.69 -1.96
CA LEU A 9 3.27 -2.40 -3.17
C LEU A 9 4.74 -2.12 -2.83
N ALA A 10 5.64 -2.94 -3.35
CA ALA A 10 7.09 -2.85 -3.16
C ALA A 10 7.86 -3.03 -4.49
N ALA A 11 7.26 -2.57 -5.60
CA ALA A 11 7.79 -2.79 -6.96
C ALA A 11 8.62 -1.61 -7.51
N GLY A 12 8.74 -0.51 -6.76
CA GLY A 12 9.38 0.73 -7.22
C GLY A 12 10.88 0.64 -7.44
N GLN A 13 11.41 1.43 -8.40
CA GLN A 13 12.82 1.47 -8.76
C GLN A 13 13.70 2.24 -7.77
N GLY A 14 13.14 3.20 -7.00
CA GLY A 14 13.92 4.04 -6.10
C GLY A 14 14.96 4.93 -6.82
N ALA A 15 14.68 5.37 -8.05
CA ALA A 15 15.64 6.07 -8.91
C ALA A 15 16.26 7.31 -8.23
N ARG A 16 15.48 8.09 -7.49
CA ARG A 16 15.94 9.29 -6.74
C ARG A 16 16.77 8.95 -5.50
N LEU A 17 16.80 7.68 -5.09
CA LEU A 17 17.63 7.13 -4.02
C LEU A 17 18.82 6.33 -4.57
N GLY A 18 19.29 6.67 -5.79
CA GLY A 18 20.40 5.97 -6.44
C GLY A 18 20.08 4.54 -6.83
N GLY A 19 18.79 4.19 -7.01
CA GLY A 19 18.38 2.82 -7.31
C GLY A 19 18.39 1.90 -6.08
N TYR A 20 18.21 2.43 -4.88
CA TYR A 20 18.13 1.62 -3.67
C TYR A 20 16.70 1.08 -3.45
N PRO A 21 16.52 -0.22 -3.12
CA PRO A 21 15.21 -0.79 -2.84
C PRO A 21 14.63 -0.21 -1.55
N LYS A 22 13.56 0.61 -1.68
CA LYS A 22 12.94 1.30 -0.54
C LYS A 22 12.50 0.37 0.58
N GLY A 23 12.06 -0.84 0.26
CA GLY A 23 11.67 -1.85 1.24
C GLY A 23 12.81 -2.32 2.17
N LEU A 24 14.08 -2.10 1.78
CA LEU A 24 15.26 -2.39 2.60
C LEU A 24 15.78 -1.17 3.38
N LEU A 25 15.19 0.00 3.24
CA LEU A 25 15.51 1.14 4.10
C LEU A 25 15.19 0.78 5.55
N MET A 26 16.09 1.14 6.45
CA MET A 26 16.01 0.77 7.87
C MET A 26 15.47 1.94 8.69
N LYS A 27 14.43 1.70 9.49
CA LYS A 27 13.97 2.59 10.54
C LYS A 27 14.08 1.86 11.87
N ASP A 28 14.84 2.41 12.81
CA ASP A 28 15.09 1.79 14.12
C ASP A 28 15.62 0.33 14.02
N GLY A 29 16.47 0.06 13.03
CA GLY A 29 17.05 -1.27 12.80
C GLY A 29 16.11 -2.28 12.11
N VAL A 30 14.92 -1.87 11.67
CA VAL A 30 13.94 -2.73 11.00
C VAL A 30 13.70 -2.26 9.55
N PRO A 31 13.79 -3.15 8.53
CA PRO A 31 13.47 -2.81 7.14
C PRO A 31 12.02 -2.31 7.00
N LEU A 32 11.78 -1.31 6.15
CA LEU A 32 10.43 -0.74 5.94
C LEU A 32 9.41 -1.81 5.53
N LEU A 33 9.80 -2.77 4.70
CA LEU A 33 8.92 -3.87 4.31
C LEU A 33 8.47 -4.70 5.53
N SER A 34 9.40 -5.07 6.39
CA SER A 34 9.09 -5.80 7.63
C SER A 34 8.27 -4.93 8.58
N ARG A 35 8.62 -3.66 8.72
CA ARG A 35 7.92 -2.72 9.59
C ARG A 35 6.44 -2.61 9.20
N PHE A 36 6.14 -2.41 7.91
CA PHE A 36 4.76 -2.40 7.44
C PHE A 36 4.01 -3.69 7.83
N TRP A 37 4.59 -4.86 7.59
CA TRP A 37 3.92 -6.12 7.87
C TRP A 37 3.78 -6.43 9.37
N LEU A 38 4.73 -6.01 10.20
CA LEU A 38 4.62 -6.14 11.66
C LEU A 38 3.42 -5.35 12.20
N GLU A 39 3.14 -4.19 11.62
CA GLU A 39 1.97 -3.38 11.97
C GLU A 39 0.68 -3.95 11.34
N ALA A 40 0.70 -4.23 10.05
CA ALA A 40 -0.47 -4.65 9.28
C ALA A 40 -0.99 -6.06 9.69
N SER A 41 -0.10 -6.97 10.09
CA SER A 41 -0.49 -8.31 10.55
C SER A 41 -1.37 -8.30 11.80
N GLN A 42 -1.30 -7.25 12.61
CA GLN A 42 -2.13 -7.09 13.80
C GLN A 42 -3.62 -6.87 13.45
N LEU A 43 -3.94 -6.49 12.21
CA LEU A 43 -5.33 -6.48 11.70
C LEU A 43 -5.85 -7.90 11.37
N GLN A 44 -5.03 -8.93 11.49
CA GLN A 44 -5.36 -10.32 11.21
C GLN A 44 -5.97 -10.52 9.79
N PRO A 45 -5.27 -10.09 8.73
CA PRO A 45 -5.81 -10.16 7.38
C PRO A 45 -6.07 -11.61 6.97
N CYS A 46 -7.19 -11.85 6.26
CA CYS A 46 -7.50 -13.16 5.69
C CYS A 46 -6.63 -13.49 4.46
N GLU A 47 -6.01 -12.48 3.86
CA GLU A 47 -5.03 -12.62 2.79
C GLU A 47 -4.03 -11.46 2.83
N ALA A 48 -2.75 -11.79 2.65
CA ALA A 48 -1.63 -10.85 2.65
C ALA A 48 -0.78 -11.07 1.39
N ILE A 49 -0.61 -10.04 0.57
CA ILE A 49 0.15 -10.11 -0.68
C ILE A 49 1.14 -8.93 -0.74
N THR A 50 2.40 -9.23 -1.09
CA THR A 50 3.40 -8.21 -1.47
C THR A 50 3.64 -8.28 -2.97
N VAL A 51 3.46 -7.15 -3.67
CA VAL A 51 3.83 -7.03 -5.08
C VAL A 51 5.25 -6.50 -5.18
N LEU A 52 6.11 -7.31 -5.76
CA LEU A 52 7.52 -7.03 -6.02
C LEU A 52 7.73 -6.61 -7.48
N GLY A 53 8.88 -5.98 -7.78
CA GLY A 53 9.22 -5.56 -9.13
C GLY A 53 10.73 -5.48 -9.31
N PHE A 54 11.31 -4.28 -9.52
CA PHE A 54 12.74 -4.07 -9.83
C PHE A 54 13.70 -4.83 -8.92
N TYR A 55 13.38 -5.02 -7.65
CA TYR A 55 14.26 -5.67 -6.67
C TYR A 55 13.64 -6.93 -6.08
N ALA A 56 12.88 -7.68 -6.91
CA ALA A 56 12.15 -8.85 -6.45
C ALA A 56 13.04 -9.86 -5.72
N ASP A 57 14.23 -10.16 -6.25
CA ASP A 57 15.14 -11.15 -5.65
C ASP A 57 15.66 -10.73 -4.27
N ARG A 58 15.89 -9.42 -4.07
CA ARG A 58 16.37 -8.88 -2.79
C ARG A 58 15.26 -8.78 -1.74
N LEU A 59 14.04 -8.47 -2.14
CA LEU A 59 12.91 -8.25 -1.23
C LEU A 59 12.11 -9.53 -0.95
N ARG A 60 12.10 -10.50 -1.87
CA ARG A 60 11.33 -11.74 -1.75
C ARG A 60 11.61 -12.53 -0.46
N PRO A 61 12.87 -12.79 -0.05
CA PRO A 61 13.15 -13.55 1.16
C PRO A 61 12.56 -12.90 2.41
N LEU A 62 12.53 -11.57 2.43
CA LEU A 62 11.95 -10.79 3.51
C LEU A 62 10.41 -10.80 3.46
N ALA A 63 9.82 -10.58 2.29
CA ALA A 63 8.38 -10.53 2.11
C ALA A 63 7.69 -11.88 2.41
N LEU A 64 8.32 -13.00 2.07
CA LEU A 64 7.79 -14.35 2.31
C LEU A 64 7.62 -14.70 3.79
N GLN A 65 8.25 -13.95 4.70
CA GLN A 65 8.06 -14.13 6.15
C GLN A 65 6.66 -13.67 6.60
N TYR A 66 5.98 -12.83 5.81
CA TYR A 66 4.73 -12.17 6.21
C TYR A 66 3.58 -12.39 5.24
N SER A 67 3.86 -12.60 3.94
CA SER A 67 2.85 -12.56 2.89
C SER A 67 3.20 -13.48 1.72
N LYS A 68 2.21 -13.79 0.89
CA LYS A 68 2.47 -14.29 -0.46
C LYS A 68 3.15 -13.19 -1.28
N THR A 69 3.99 -13.57 -2.24
CA THR A 69 4.66 -12.61 -3.13
C THR A 69 4.21 -12.82 -4.58
N ILE A 70 3.95 -11.72 -5.26
CA ILE A 70 3.69 -11.69 -6.70
C ILE A 70 4.72 -10.74 -7.32
N THR A 71 5.29 -11.12 -8.46
CA THR A 71 6.24 -10.26 -9.17
C THR A 71 5.55 -9.59 -10.35
N ASN A 72 5.73 -8.27 -10.45
CA ASN A 72 5.43 -7.53 -11.66
C ASN A 72 6.69 -7.60 -12.55
N ASP A 73 6.59 -8.31 -13.68
CA ASP A 73 7.70 -8.47 -14.62
C ASP A 73 7.93 -7.24 -15.52
N GLN A 74 7.01 -6.26 -15.43
CA GLN A 74 7.06 -4.99 -16.18
C GLN A 74 6.85 -3.79 -15.24
N PRO A 75 7.68 -3.62 -14.19
CA PRO A 75 7.48 -2.58 -13.17
C PRO A 75 7.68 -1.17 -13.72
N GLU A 76 8.39 -1.02 -14.85
CA GLU A 76 8.56 0.24 -15.58
C GLU A 76 7.25 0.80 -16.14
N ARG A 77 6.19 -0.02 -16.26
CA ARG A 77 4.84 0.43 -16.63
C ARG A 77 4.14 1.22 -15.53
N GLY A 78 4.81 1.40 -14.39
CA GLY A 78 4.35 2.23 -13.29
C GLY A 78 3.49 1.49 -12.26
N GLN A 79 3.06 2.24 -11.25
CA GLN A 79 2.36 1.71 -10.08
C GLN A 79 1.04 1.02 -10.43
N SER A 80 0.28 1.54 -11.41
CA SER A 80 -1.00 0.95 -11.82
C SER A 80 -0.85 -0.49 -12.33
N SER A 81 0.26 -0.83 -13.01
CA SER A 81 0.53 -2.20 -13.43
C SER A 81 0.72 -3.13 -12.22
N SER A 82 1.47 -2.68 -11.21
CA SER A 82 1.70 -3.44 -9.96
C SER A 82 0.41 -3.62 -9.17
N VAL A 83 -0.41 -2.57 -9.08
CA VAL A 83 -1.74 -2.64 -8.44
C VAL A 83 -2.58 -3.72 -9.13
N ARG A 84 -2.73 -3.68 -10.46
CA ARG A 84 -3.58 -4.63 -11.20
C ARG A 84 -3.14 -6.08 -11.01
N ILE A 85 -1.82 -6.35 -11.05
CA ILE A 85 -1.28 -7.69 -10.81
C ILE A 85 -1.62 -8.16 -9.39
N GLY A 86 -1.48 -7.31 -8.40
CA GLY A 86 -1.84 -7.62 -7.02
C GLY A 86 -3.33 -7.86 -6.84
N LEU A 87 -4.19 -7.02 -7.44
CA LEU A 87 -5.65 -7.21 -7.38
C LEU A 87 -6.09 -8.52 -8.01
N ALA A 88 -5.51 -8.89 -9.16
CA ALA A 88 -5.83 -10.14 -9.88
C ALA A 88 -5.37 -11.41 -9.13
N ALA A 89 -4.40 -11.27 -8.22
CA ALA A 89 -3.87 -12.38 -7.44
C ALA A 89 -4.68 -12.70 -6.16
N LEU A 90 -5.60 -11.83 -5.77
CA LEU A 90 -6.45 -12.03 -4.59
C LEU A 90 -7.43 -13.19 -4.79
N GLN A 91 -7.45 -14.12 -3.84
CA GLN A 91 -8.25 -15.35 -3.91
C GLN A 91 -9.24 -15.48 -2.76
N SER A 92 -9.01 -14.80 -1.64
CA SER A 92 -9.84 -14.92 -0.45
C SER A 92 -11.19 -14.22 -0.61
N ASN A 93 -12.15 -14.60 0.22
CA ASN A 93 -13.41 -13.87 0.35
C ASN A 93 -13.26 -12.75 1.38
N TYR A 94 -12.76 -11.58 0.95
CA TYR A 94 -12.62 -10.38 1.77
C TYR A 94 -13.77 -9.40 1.54
N GLU A 95 -14.01 -8.53 2.50
CA GLU A 95 -14.94 -7.40 2.41
C GLU A 95 -14.21 -6.12 2.01
N TYR A 96 -13.04 -5.90 2.60
CA TYR A 96 -12.18 -4.75 2.36
C TYR A 96 -10.78 -5.17 1.94
N LEU A 97 -10.22 -4.44 1.00
CA LEU A 97 -8.82 -4.51 0.60
C LEU A 97 -8.12 -3.22 1.02
N LEU A 98 -7.07 -3.33 1.82
CA LEU A 98 -6.17 -2.24 2.14
C LEU A 98 -4.96 -2.32 1.21
N ILE A 99 -4.65 -1.23 0.50
CA ILE A 99 -3.48 -1.12 -0.39
C ILE A 99 -2.50 -0.14 0.22
N GLY A 100 -1.36 -0.64 0.69
CA GLY A 100 -0.28 0.15 1.27
C GLY A 100 0.93 0.26 0.35
N LEU A 101 1.78 1.24 0.65
CA LEU A 101 3.06 1.48 -0.03
C LEU A 101 4.20 1.20 0.94
N VAL A 102 5.27 0.56 0.43
CA VAL A 102 6.44 0.16 1.26
C VAL A 102 7.28 1.34 1.72
N ASP A 103 7.12 2.49 1.09
CA ASP A 103 7.91 3.71 1.32
C ASP A 103 7.23 4.73 2.24
N GLN A 104 6.22 4.32 3.00
CA GLN A 104 5.53 5.15 3.99
C GLN A 104 5.90 4.73 5.43
N PRO A 105 7.02 5.22 5.98
CA PRO A 105 7.57 4.77 7.25
C PRO A 105 6.74 5.16 8.48
N GLN A 106 5.81 6.11 8.33
CA GLN A 106 4.95 6.60 9.41
C GLN A 106 3.61 5.84 9.52
N ILE A 107 3.32 4.92 8.60
CA ILE A 107 2.11 4.09 8.67
C ILE A 107 2.33 3.00 9.70
N THR A 108 1.56 3.08 10.79
CA THR A 108 1.54 2.12 11.89
C THR A 108 0.15 1.49 12.04
N LEU A 109 0.00 0.56 12.98
CA LEU A 109 -1.30 -0.03 13.31
C LEU A 109 -2.38 1.02 13.59
N ARG A 110 -2.00 2.13 14.23
CA ARG A 110 -2.92 3.23 14.55
C ARG A 110 -3.55 3.83 13.28
N GLU A 111 -2.72 4.14 12.29
CA GLU A 111 -3.17 4.69 11.00
C GLU A 111 -4.04 3.67 10.24
N LEU A 112 -3.64 2.40 10.24
CA LEU A 112 -4.40 1.33 9.62
C LEU A 112 -5.76 1.12 10.29
N GLN A 113 -5.81 1.09 11.62
CA GLN A 113 -7.06 0.95 12.38
C GLN A 113 -7.99 2.14 12.19
N ALA A 114 -7.46 3.36 12.12
CA ALA A 114 -8.26 4.55 11.86
C ALA A 114 -8.99 4.45 10.52
N LEU A 115 -8.30 4.04 9.46
CA LEU A 115 -8.90 3.82 8.14
C LEU A 115 -9.97 2.73 8.18
N MET A 116 -9.71 1.61 8.84
CA MET A 116 -10.66 0.52 8.96
C MET A 116 -11.91 0.92 9.77
N THR A 117 -11.75 1.72 10.80
CA THR A 117 -12.87 2.27 11.57
C THR A 117 -13.77 3.13 10.70
N HIS A 118 -13.20 3.99 9.86
CA HIS A 118 -13.98 4.76 8.89
C HIS A 118 -14.68 3.86 7.87
N ALA A 119 -14.00 2.81 7.38
CA ALA A 119 -14.59 1.86 6.44
C ALA A 119 -15.82 1.14 7.02
N GLU A 120 -15.75 0.74 8.27
CA GLU A 120 -16.88 0.11 8.96
C GLU A 120 -18.05 1.09 9.20
N HIS A 121 -17.73 2.34 9.56
CA HIS A 121 -18.76 3.36 9.82
C HIS A 121 -19.61 3.68 8.58
N VAL A 122 -18.98 3.72 7.39
CA VAL A 122 -19.66 4.01 6.12
C VAL A 122 -19.99 2.76 5.29
N ARG A 123 -20.05 1.60 5.94
CA ARG A 123 -20.29 0.31 5.28
C ARG A 123 -21.54 0.35 4.40
N GLY A 124 -21.35 -0.02 3.13
CA GLY A 124 -22.42 -0.03 2.13
C GLY A 124 -22.77 1.32 1.51
N GLN A 125 -22.20 2.42 1.99
CA GLN A 125 -22.46 3.77 1.48
C GLN A 125 -21.47 4.16 0.38
N VAL A 126 -20.20 3.75 0.53
CA VAL A 126 -19.13 4.03 -0.42
C VAL A 126 -18.39 2.75 -0.83
N ARG A 127 -17.62 2.83 -1.89
CA ARG A 127 -16.82 1.71 -2.42
C ARG A 127 -15.32 1.85 -2.16
N ALA A 128 -14.88 3.07 -1.86
CA ALA A 128 -13.48 3.36 -1.55
C ALA A 128 -13.36 4.42 -0.47
N ILE A 129 -12.25 4.35 0.29
CA ILE A 129 -11.87 5.35 1.29
C ILE A 129 -10.43 5.76 1.01
N VAL A 130 -10.22 7.05 0.89
CA VAL A 130 -8.93 7.66 0.61
C VAL A 130 -8.60 8.66 1.70
N PRO A 131 -7.54 8.44 2.49
CA PRO A 131 -7.08 9.44 3.45
C PRO A 131 -6.55 10.65 2.72
N CYS A 132 -6.81 11.84 3.27
CA CYS A 132 -6.28 13.10 2.79
C CYS A 132 -5.62 13.85 3.94
N TYR A 133 -4.63 14.67 3.63
CA TYR A 133 -4.07 15.63 4.55
C TYR A 133 -3.84 16.94 3.81
N GLN A 134 -4.44 18.03 4.31
CA GLN A 134 -4.39 19.36 3.68
C GLN A 134 -4.75 19.34 2.19
N GLY A 135 -5.76 18.56 1.82
CA GLY A 135 -6.24 18.43 0.44
C GLY A 135 -5.42 17.48 -0.45
N GLN A 136 -4.29 16.96 0.03
CA GLN A 136 -3.48 15.96 -0.68
C GLN A 136 -3.97 14.54 -0.35
N ARG A 137 -4.25 13.74 -1.40
CA ARG A 137 -4.60 12.32 -1.24
C ARG A 137 -3.41 11.49 -0.81
N GLY A 138 -3.63 10.58 0.12
CA GLY A 138 -2.61 9.71 0.68
C GLY A 138 -2.89 8.22 0.52
N ASN A 139 -2.07 7.42 1.16
CA ASN A 139 -2.15 5.97 1.28
C ASN A 139 -1.94 5.57 2.76
N PRO A 140 -2.37 4.36 3.17
CA PRO A 140 -3.06 3.34 2.39
C PRO A 140 -4.48 3.76 1.96
N VAL A 141 -4.97 3.19 0.85
CA VAL A 141 -6.38 3.31 0.46
C VAL A 141 -7.13 2.04 0.84
N VAL A 142 -8.42 2.16 1.16
CA VAL A 142 -9.29 1.01 1.40
C VAL A 142 -10.32 0.91 0.28
N LEU A 143 -10.42 -0.27 -0.33
CA LEU A 143 -11.40 -0.58 -1.38
C LEU A 143 -12.35 -1.67 -0.89
N THR A 144 -13.62 -1.58 -1.25
CA THR A 144 -14.51 -2.73 -1.15
C THR A 144 -14.21 -3.71 -2.29
N ARG A 145 -14.65 -4.97 -2.14
CA ARG A 145 -14.53 -5.98 -3.20
C ARG A 145 -15.17 -5.52 -4.51
N ILE A 146 -16.31 -4.83 -4.44
CA ILE A 146 -16.99 -4.30 -5.62
C ILE A 146 -16.11 -3.28 -6.37
N ALA A 147 -15.39 -2.42 -5.66
CA ALA A 147 -14.46 -1.49 -6.29
C ALA A 147 -13.30 -2.23 -6.96
N VAL A 148 -12.73 -3.24 -6.32
CA VAL A 148 -11.66 -4.07 -6.90
C VAL A 148 -12.12 -4.75 -8.19
N GLU A 149 -13.31 -5.34 -8.20
CA GLU A 149 -13.91 -5.97 -9.38
C GLU A 149 -14.12 -4.94 -10.52
N ALA A 150 -14.57 -3.72 -10.18
CA ALA A 150 -14.76 -2.64 -11.14
C ALA A 150 -13.42 -2.15 -11.75
N VAL A 151 -12.36 -2.02 -10.94
CA VAL A 151 -11.01 -1.68 -11.44
C VAL A 151 -10.49 -2.76 -12.40
N LEU A 152 -10.67 -4.05 -12.04
CA LEU A 152 -10.22 -5.17 -12.88
C LEU A 152 -11.02 -5.29 -14.17
N ALA A 153 -12.30 -4.96 -14.17
CA ALA A 153 -13.19 -5.01 -15.35
C ALA A 153 -12.79 -4.01 -16.44
N THR A 154 -12.10 -2.91 -16.07
CA THR A 154 -11.66 -1.89 -17.04
C THR A 154 -10.20 -2.12 -17.43
N PRO A 155 -9.89 -2.48 -18.69
CA PRO A 155 -8.52 -2.67 -19.14
C PRO A 155 -7.67 -1.41 -18.96
N ASN A 156 -6.41 -1.59 -18.59
CA ASN A 156 -5.40 -0.53 -18.42
C ASN A 156 -5.75 0.57 -17.40
N GLN A 157 -6.80 0.40 -16.61
CA GLN A 157 -7.16 1.30 -15.53
C GLN A 157 -6.51 0.85 -14.22
N GLY A 158 -5.89 1.78 -13.49
CA GLY A 158 -5.43 1.58 -12.12
C GLY A 158 -6.47 2.04 -11.09
N CYS A 159 -6.14 1.89 -9.81
CA CYS A 159 -7.03 2.37 -8.74
C CYS A 159 -7.21 3.89 -8.80
N ARG A 160 -6.16 4.65 -9.10
CA ARG A 160 -6.22 6.13 -9.12
C ARG A 160 -7.22 6.63 -10.15
N GLU A 161 -7.13 6.11 -11.38
CA GLU A 161 -8.03 6.48 -12.46
C GLU A 161 -9.48 6.10 -12.13
N TRP A 162 -9.69 4.94 -11.49
CA TRP A 162 -11.02 4.54 -11.06
C TRP A 162 -11.58 5.49 -10.00
N LEU A 163 -10.78 5.87 -8.99
CA LEU A 163 -11.16 6.82 -7.96
C LEU A 163 -11.57 8.18 -8.55
N ASP A 164 -10.81 8.67 -9.55
CA ASP A 164 -11.07 9.94 -10.22
C ASP A 164 -12.37 9.93 -11.04
N GLN A 165 -12.72 8.77 -11.61
CA GLN A 165 -13.91 8.59 -12.44
C GLN A 165 -15.18 8.27 -11.63
N ASN A 166 -15.04 7.92 -10.35
CA ASN A 166 -16.15 7.49 -9.51
C ASN A 166 -16.23 8.26 -8.18
N PRO A 167 -16.20 9.62 -8.19
CA PRO A 167 -16.11 10.43 -6.98
C PRO A 167 -17.29 10.19 -6.02
N ASP A 168 -18.49 9.90 -6.53
CA ASP A 168 -19.69 9.62 -5.73
C ASP A 168 -19.61 8.31 -4.95
N HIS A 169 -18.65 7.46 -5.27
CA HIS A 169 -18.38 6.19 -4.60
C HIS A 169 -17.13 6.23 -3.70
N VAL A 170 -16.49 7.39 -3.57
CA VAL A 170 -15.26 7.57 -2.81
C VAL A 170 -15.48 8.51 -1.63
N LEU A 171 -15.14 8.06 -0.44
CA LEU A 171 -15.04 8.93 0.73
C LEU A 171 -13.60 9.40 0.87
N PHE A 172 -13.39 10.70 0.71
CA PHE A 172 -12.14 11.37 1.05
C PHE A 172 -12.20 11.81 2.51
N ILE A 173 -11.26 11.35 3.34
CA ILE A 173 -11.24 11.62 4.78
C ILE A 173 -10.05 12.50 5.11
N ASP A 174 -10.33 13.67 5.68
CA ASP A 174 -9.28 14.56 6.16
C ASP A 174 -8.68 14.00 7.47
N MET A 175 -7.42 13.61 7.40
CA MET A 175 -6.71 12.96 8.51
C MET A 175 -5.92 13.99 9.30
N PRO A 176 -5.76 13.80 10.64
CA PRO A 176 -5.11 14.79 11.50
C PRO A 176 -3.58 14.85 11.33
N HIS A 177 -2.97 13.90 10.62
CA HIS A 177 -1.53 13.74 10.50
C HIS A 177 -1.09 13.52 9.06
N GLU A 178 0.09 14.01 8.72
CA GLU A 178 0.72 13.87 7.39
C GLU A 178 1.20 12.43 7.07
N SER A 179 1.14 11.50 8.02
CA SER A 179 1.61 10.11 7.87
C SER A 179 1.14 9.43 6.59
N TYR A 180 -0.07 9.76 6.14
CA TYR A 180 -0.69 9.17 4.96
C TYR A 180 -0.15 9.70 3.62
N ILE A 181 0.55 10.84 3.64
CA ILE A 181 1.09 11.49 2.44
C ILE A 181 2.63 11.53 2.43
N ARG A 182 3.26 10.95 3.46
CA ARG A 182 4.72 10.98 3.63
C ARG A 182 5.37 9.75 3.03
N ASP A 183 5.78 9.90 1.77
CA ASP A 183 6.58 8.91 1.04
C ASP A 183 8.06 9.26 1.14
N VAL A 184 8.92 8.25 1.17
CA VAL A 184 10.37 8.42 1.14
C VAL A 184 10.87 8.28 -0.29
N ASP A 185 11.24 9.39 -0.91
CA ASP A 185 11.62 9.46 -2.31
C ASP A 185 13.06 9.96 -2.55
N THR A 186 13.61 10.78 -1.64
CA THR A 186 14.88 11.48 -1.80
C THR A 186 15.79 11.25 -0.59
N MET A 187 17.07 11.64 -0.72
CA MET A 187 18.03 11.60 0.41
C MET A 187 17.59 12.51 1.56
N THR A 188 16.96 13.64 1.26
CA THR A 188 16.41 14.56 2.29
C THR A 188 15.29 13.87 3.08
N ASP A 189 14.45 13.05 2.41
CA ASP A 189 13.41 12.30 3.12
C ASP A 189 14.01 11.25 4.06
N LEU A 190 15.15 10.61 3.70
CA LEU A 190 15.86 9.70 4.59
C LEU A 190 16.29 10.39 5.89
N GLU A 191 16.87 11.59 5.78
CA GLU A 191 17.30 12.36 6.92
C GLU A 191 16.11 12.77 7.80
N TYR A 192 15.05 13.27 7.18
CA TYR A 192 13.82 13.69 7.88
C TYR A 192 13.18 12.53 8.65
N GLU A 193 13.09 11.35 8.02
CA GLU A 193 12.49 10.15 8.59
C GLU A 193 13.44 9.34 9.48
N ASN A 194 14.70 9.78 9.67
CA ASN A 194 15.75 9.03 10.37
C ASN A 194 15.93 7.61 9.83
N LEU A 195 15.99 7.49 8.51
CA LEU A 195 16.19 6.23 7.82
C LEU A 195 17.67 6.05 7.43
N SER A 196 18.09 4.80 7.38
CA SER A 196 19.42 4.43 6.88
C SER A 196 19.34 3.37 5.79
N MET A 197 20.34 3.35 4.92
CA MET A 197 20.55 2.26 3.98
C MET A 197 21.31 1.15 4.70
N SER A 198 20.84 -0.11 4.63
CA SER A 198 21.63 -1.22 5.14
C SER A 198 22.87 -1.38 4.27
N HIS A 199 24.03 -1.44 4.88
CA HIS A 199 25.26 -1.86 4.20
C HIS A 199 25.17 -3.38 4.07
N SER A 200 24.95 -3.86 2.83
CA SER A 200 25.01 -5.28 2.47
C SER A 200 26.46 -5.76 2.41
#